data_40e706239967c558813551fb87cb6619
#
_entry.id   40e706239967c558813551fb87cb6619
#
_cell.length_a   1.000
_cell.length_b   1.000
_cell.length_c   1.000
_cell.angle_alpha   90.00
_cell.angle_beta   90.00
_cell.angle_gamma   90.00
#
_symmetry.space_group_name_H-M   'P 1'
#
loop_
_entity.id
_entity.type
_entity.pdbx_description
1 polymer ?
#
loop_
_entity_poly.entity_id
_entity_poly.type
_entity_poly.pdbx_seq_one_letter_code
_entity_poly.pdbx_strand_id
1 'polypeptide(L)'
;MAYFAPMKAKLSLCLVLLCTALPAPAQSDEAVRAALYLTGADSPEDLDDRLLEELESYRHRPLPVNQASRERMLESGLLSPYQIASLADYRSLSGDVLSLEELALVDGFGREAVDALGPFLSVASSRKPGEAVQDTLTVSQSAVLRATLKDVGAKYRISAGRFEAAGAWRSGGGTFYALYRTRRGKILLGDINARYGQGLAFWSAFQLSGLQTPEAFSKRANGITPSWSFSGAGTLRGAAWDFAAGPWQVALFGALDGTLGAHAGWLGRQAQAGLTVSLDRVSVDGKCLFRGVELFGEAAWRGNRPAALGGLRFPVGERFRGAVQLRGLPSAFTGRKYGEYGLAAGIGYRSDDRTLTGSWTGDLALLPIPSQDPRRVQVKSTLIASWTVSQRWLLESRLTSRYRSYEDSRTDLRADVTWTEDVWTVKGRLNGLYSGGFGALTYLEGGWKPPGGFGWLRLTLFSIPSWQARIYAYERDAPGNFTIPAYYGTGFSAMAYGGWKFRIRKVRVKLYLRGSYLWRKEKPGQAGLKFQLVADR
;
A
#
# COMPACT_ATOMS: atom_id res chain seq x y z
N MET A 1 -44.29 -19.81 25.79
CA MET A 1 -43.89 -20.43 24.50
C MET A 1 -44.22 -19.56 23.27
N ALA A 2 -44.05 -18.25 23.28
CA ALA A 2 -44.49 -17.37 22.16
C ALA A 2 -43.47 -16.33 21.69
N TYR A 3 -42.19 -16.52 21.99
CA TYR A 3 -41.12 -15.55 21.58
C TYR A 3 -40.16 -16.03 20.49
N PHE A 4 -40.35 -17.25 19.94
CA PHE A 4 -39.43 -17.81 18.91
C PHE A 4 -39.92 -17.73 17.46
N ALA A 5 -41.16 -17.29 17.22
CA ALA A 5 -41.72 -17.23 15.87
C ALA A 5 -41.15 -16.11 14.96
N PRO A 6 -40.87 -14.87 15.43
CA PRO A 6 -40.38 -13.80 14.57
C PRO A 6 -38.90 -13.96 14.17
N MET A 7 -38.12 -14.76 14.91
CA MET A 7 -36.68 -14.98 14.61
C MET A 7 -36.48 -15.97 13.45
N LYS A 8 -37.35 -16.99 13.32
CA LYS A 8 -37.30 -17.95 12.19
C LYS A 8 -37.69 -17.30 10.85
N ALA A 9 -38.66 -16.39 10.83
CA ALA A 9 -39.04 -15.67 9.62
C ALA A 9 -37.95 -14.68 9.15
N LYS A 10 -37.26 -14.03 10.07
CA LYS A 10 -36.11 -13.14 9.76
C LYS A 10 -34.88 -13.92 9.31
N LEU A 11 -34.66 -15.12 9.86
CA LEU A 11 -33.56 -16.00 9.41
C LEU A 11 -33.84 -16.59 8.03
N SER A 12 -35.09 -16.95 7.71
CA SER A 12 -35.48 -17.42 6.36
C SER A 12 -35.40 -16.32 5.30
N LEU A 13 -35.71 -15.06 5.65
CA LEU A 13 -35.58 -13.94 4.73
C LEU A 13 -34.09 -13.64 4.43
N CYS A 14 -33.20 -13.79 5.40
CA CYS A 14 -31.75 -13.73 5.19
C CYS A 14 -31.24 -14.89 4.33
N LEU A 15 -31.80 -16.09 4.47
CA LEU A 15 -31.39 -17.26 3.68
C LEU A 15 -31.86 -17.20 2.23
N VAL A 16 -33.04 -16.62 1.96
CA VAL A 16 -33.57 -16.44 0.58
C VAL A 16 -32.85 -15.33 -0.16
N LEU A 17 -32.35 -14.29 0.52
CA LEU A 17 -31.48 -13.25 -0.06
C LEU A 17 -30.07 -13.76 -0.42
N LEU A 18 -29.67 -14.92 0.09
CA LEU A 18 -28.37 -15.56 -0.22
C LEU A 18 -28.34 -16.24 -1.60
N CYS A 19 -29.48 -16.51 -2.23
CA CYS A 19 -29.53 -17.35 -3.45
C CYS A 19 -29.44 -16.61 -4.78
N THR A 20 -29.32 -15.26 -4.79
CA THR A 20 -29.19 -14.45 -6.04
C THR A 20 -27.84 -13.72 -6.16
N ALA A 21 -26.79 -14.27 -5.60
CA ALA A 21 -25.47 -13.62 -5.55
C ALA A 21 -24.70 -13.78 -6.88
N LEU A 22 -24.34 -12.66 -7.48
CA LEU A 22 -23.39 -12.59 -8.61
C LEU A 22 -21.95 -12.78 -8.09
N PRO A 23 -21.01 -13.31 -8.92
CA PRO A 23 -19.64 -13.58 -8.48
C PRO A 23 -18.96 -12.32 -7.91
N ALA A 24 -18.43 -12.43 -6.70
CA ALA A 24 -17.56 -11.43 -6.12
C ALA A 24 -16.11 -11.86 -6.30
N PRO A 25 -15.24 -11.07 -6.94
CA PRO A 25 -13.82 -11.34 -6.86
C PRO A 25 -13.43 -11.30 -5.38
N ALA A 26 -12.64 -12.30 -4.97
CA ALA A 26 -12.06 -12.29 -3.63
C ALA A 26 -11.28 -11.00 -3.48
N GLN A 27 -11.51 -10.38 -2.33
CA GLN A 27 -10.84 -9.17 -2.02
C GLN A 27 -9.35 -9.31 -2.04
N SER A 28 -8.76 -8.21 -2.44
CA SER A 28 -7.49 -7.66 -2.02
C SER A 28 -6.21 -8.43 -2.29
N ASP A 29 -6.22 -9.63 -2.80
CA ASP A 29 -4.99 -10.21 -3.35
C ASP A 29 -4.44 -9.31 -4.46
N GLU A 30 -5.32 -8.65 -5.23
CA GLU A 30 -4.96 -7.65 -6.23
C GLU A 30 -4.44 -6.35 -5.59
N ALA A 31 -5.13 -5.81 -4.57
CA ALA A 31 -4.68 -4.60 -3.87
C ALA A 31 -3.37 -4.83 -3.12
N VAL A 32 -3.21 -5.99 -2.47
CA VAL A 32 -1.95 -6.37 -1.84
C VAL A 32 -0.84 -6.51 -2.87
N ARG A 33 -1.09 -7.16 -4.01
CA ARG A 33 -0.11 -7.30 -5.10
C ARG A 33 0.31 -5.96 -5.68
N ALA A 34 -0.65 -5.07 -5.94
CA ALA A 34 -0.36 -3.71 -6.37
C ALA A 34 0.44 -2.92 -5.34
N ALA A 35 0.09 -3.02 -4.05
CA ALA A 35 0.82 -2.36 -2.98
C ALA A 35 2.27 -2.87 -2.88
N LEU A 36 2.49 -4.18 -2.98
CA LEU A 36 3.84 -4.77 -3.01
C LEU A 36 4.64 -4.23 -4.21
N TYR A 37 4.03 -4.20 -5.40
CA TYR A 37 4.66 -3.63 -6.60
C TYR A 37 5.00 -2.13 -6.43
N LEU A 38 4.08 -1.33 -5.90
CA LEU A 38 4.25 0.11 -5.76
C LEU A 38 5.31 0.49 -4.71
N THR A 39 5.41 -0.28 -3.65
CA THR A 39 6.31 0.00 -2.52
C THR A 39 7.64 -0.72 -2.60
N GLY A 40 7.73 -1.80 -3.40
CA GLY A 40 8.86 -2.71 -3.38
C GLY A 40 8.96 -3.52 -2.08
N ALA A 41 7.88 -3.61 -1.31
CA ALA A 41 7.79 -4.54 -0.19
C ALA A 41 7.68 -5.98 -0.71
N ASP A 42 8.24 -6.94 0.02
CA ASP A 42 8.17 -8.35 -0.35
C ASP A 42 7.00 -9.09 0.31
N SER A 43 6.41 -8.49 1.32
CA SER A 43 5.47 -9.17 2.20
C SER A 43 4.31 -8.25 2.60
N PRO A 44 3.08 -8.78 2.67
CA PRO A 44 1.94 -8.01 3.17
C PRO A 44 2.15 -7.46 4.58
N GLU A 45 2.92 -8.14 5.43
CA GLU A 45 3.22 -7.73 6.79
C GLU A 45 3.96 -6.36 6.87
N ASP A 46 4.55 -5.93 5.77
CA ASP A 46 5.31 -4.68 5.66
C ASP A 46 4.52 -3.53 5.00
N LEU A 47 3.25 -3.75 4.64
CA LEU A 47 2.39 -2.77 4.01
C LEU A 47 1.63 -1.90 5.02
N ASP A 48 1.13 -0.75 4.54
CA ASP A 48 0.25 0.15 5.28
C ASP A 48 -1.22 -0.07 4.86
N ASP A 49 -2.12 -0.08 5.84
CA ASP A 49 -3.56 -0.19 5.63
C ASP A 49 -4.13 0.96 4.78
N ARG A 50 -3.57 2.16 4.86
CA ARG A 50 -3.99 3.32 4.07
C ARG A 50 -3.71 3.16 2.58
N LEU A 51 -2.54 2.62 2.21
CA LEU A 51 -2.24 2.35 0.81
C LEU A 51 -3.25 1.34 0.24
N LEU A 52 -3.60 0.32 1.00
CA LEU A 52 -4.62 -0.64 0.59
C LEU A 52 -6.01 0.01 0.49
N GLU A 53 -6.38 0.92 1.40
CA GLU A 53 -7.61 1.70 1.30
C GLU A 53 -7.63 2.61 0.05
N GLU A 54 -6.52 3.26 -0.28
CA GLU A 54 -6.36 4.07 -1.50
C GLU A 54 -6.54 3.20 -2.75
N LEU A 55 -5.87 2.04 -2.82
CA LEU A 55 -5.98 1.10 -3.94
C LEU A 55 -7.41 0.56 -4.10
N GLU A 56 -8.08 0.18 -3.01
CA GLU A 56 -9.48 -0.25 -3.09
C GLU A 56 -10.39 0.85 -3.66
N SER A 57 -10.08 2.12 -3.43
CA SER A 57 -10.82 3.22 -4.03
C SER A 57 -10.66 3.24 -5.55
N TYR A 58 -9.47 2.99 -6.07
CA TYR A 58 -9.22 2.90 -7.52
C TYR A 58 -9.79 1.62 -8.14
N ARG A 59 -9.92 0.55 -7.39
CA ARG A 59 -10.60 -0.65 -7.87
C ARG A 59 -12.09 -0.40 -8.19
N HIS A 60 -12.73 0.48 -7.43
CA HIS A 60 -14.11 0.88 -7.69
C HIS A 60 -14.24 1.91 -8.80
N ARG A 61 -13.22 2.72 -8.99
CA ARG A 61 -13.11 3.77 -10.01
C ARG A 61 -11.72 3.75 -10.61
N PRO A 62 -11.45 2.83 -11.54
CA PRO A 62 -10.15 2.72 -12.17
C PRO A 62 -9.71 4.06 -12.79
N LEU A 63 -8.42 4.34 -12.69
CA LEU A 63 -7.81 5.53 -13.28
C LEU A 63 -7.91 5.44 -14.81
N PRO A 64 -8.65 6.36 -15.49
CA PRO A 64 -8.80 6.30 -16.94
C PRO A 64 -7.54 6.86 -17.61
N VAL A 65 -6.61 5.99 -18.02
CA VAL A 65 -5.30 6.36 -18.56
C VAL A 65 -5.36 7.20 -19.83
N ASN A 66 -6.45 7.07 -20.63
CA ASN A 66 -6.67 7.87 -21.84
C ASN A 66 -7.28 9.24 -21.56
N GLN A 67 -7.93 9.44 -20.42
CA GLN A 67 -8.69 10.67 -20.11
C GLN A 67 -8.06 11.48 -18.96
N ALA A 68 -7.30 10.81 -18.09
CA ALA A 68 -6.70 11.47 -16.94
C ALA A 68 -5.64 12.48 -17.36
N SER A 69 -5.66 13.64 -16.72
CA SER A 69 -4.57 14.61 -16.84
C SER A 69 -3.29 14.08 -16.17
N ARG A 70 -2.16 14.66 -16.52
CA ARG A 70 -0.85 14.32 -15.94
C ARG A 70 -0.86 14.44 -14.41
N GLU A 71 -1.46 15.50 -13.89
CA GLU A 71 -1.58 15.78 -12.46
C GLU A 71 -2.41 14.70 -11.76
N ARG A 72 -3.52 14.27 -12.38
CA ARG A 72 -4.38 13.21 -11.83
C ARG A 72 -3.68 11.86 -11.82
N MET A 73 -2.88 11.56 -12.84
CA MET A 73 -2.07 10.35 -12.87
C MET A 73 -0.99 10.37 -11.77
N LEU A 74 -0.31 11.50 -11.57
CA LEU A 74 0.68 11.66 -10.52
C LEU A 74 0.06 11.55 -9.13
N GLU A 75 -1.07 12.25 -8.90
CA GLU A 75 -1.83 12.20 -7.65
C GLU A 75 -2.25 10.78 -7.27
N SER A 76 -2.59 9.96 -8.26
CA SER A 76 -3.01 8.57 -8.03
C SER A 76 -1.93 7.73 -7.33
N GLY A 77 -0.65 8.07 -7.50
CA GLY A 77 0.47 7.25 -7.02
C GLY A 77 0.62 5.90 -7.72
N LEU A 78 -0.28 5.56 -8.64
CA LEU A 78 -0.26 4.29 -9.38
C LEU A 78 0.86 4.26 -10.42
N LEU A 79 1.09 5.40 -11.09
CA LEU A 79 2.06 5.51 -12.16
C LEU A 79 3.29 6.32 -11.70
N SER A 80 4.46 5.89 -12.14
CA SER A 80 5.68 6.68 -11.94
C SER A 80 5.70 7.89 -12.88
N PRO A 81 6.45 8.96 -12.54
CA PRO A 81 6.62 10.11 -13.43
C PRO A 81 7.07 9.74 -14.83
N TYR A 82 7.96 8.75 -14.95
CA TYR A 82 8.42 8.23 -16.23
C TYR A 82 7.30 7.55 -17.03
N GLN A 83 6.51 6.68 -16.39
CA GLN A 83 5.34 6.05 -17.02
C GLN A 83 4.32 7.09 -17.50
N ILE A 84 4.08 8.14 -16.71
CA ILE A 84 3.18 9.24 -17.09
C ILE A 84 3.69 9.98 -18.32
N ALA A 85 4.99 10.28 -18.40
CA ALA A 85 5.58 10.94 -19.53
C ALA A 85 5.56 10.06 -20.79
N SER A 86 5.95 8.79 -20.67
CA SER A 86 5.92 7.81 -21.78
C SER A 86 4.51 7.58 -22.31
N LEU A 87 3.51 7.52 -21.43
CA LEU A 87 2.11 7.42 -21.83
C LEU A 87 1.61 8.68 -22.55
N ALA A 88 2.03 9.86 -22.11
CA ALA A 88 1.69 11.11 -22.80
C ALA A 88 2.30 11.18 -24.21
N ASP A 89 3.56 10.76 -24.35
CA ASP A 89 4.23 10.66 -25.66
C ASP A 89 3.56 9.62 -26.55
N TYR A 90 3.28 8.42 -26.03
CA TYR A 90 2.56 7.38 -26.76
C TYR A 90 1.22 7.88 -27.30
N ARG A 91 0.42 8.51 -26.44
CA ARG A 91 -0.89 9.07 -26.82
C ARG A 91 -0.79 10.18 -27.85
N SER A 92 0.28 10.97 -27.85
CA SER A 92 0.50 12.03 -28.85
C SER A 92 0.85 11.48 -30.23
N LEU A 93 1.49 10.30 -30.29
CA LEU A 93 1.96 9.66 -31.52
C LEU A 93 0.97 8.62 -32.07
N SER A 94 0.42 7.78 -31.20
CA SER A 94 -0.37 6.59 -31.56
C SER A 94 -1.86 6.72 -31.21
N GLY A 95 -2.25 7.72 -30.42
CA GLY A 95 -3.62 7.89 -29.94
C GLY A 95 -3.90 7.17 -28.62
N ASP A 96 -5.17 6.85 -28.38
CA ASP A 96 -5.60 6.18 -27.14
C ASP A 96 -5.06 4.75 -27.05
N VAL A 97 -4.67 4.33 -25.86
CA VAL A 97 -4.32 2.92 -25.55
C VAL A 97 -5.61 2.09 -25.56
N LEU A 98 -5.65 1.03 -26.36
CA LEU A 98 -6.87 0.25 -26.60
C LEU A 98 -7.02 -0.96 -25.66
N SER A 99 -5.90 -1.49 -25.14
CA SER A 99 -5.93 -2.64 -24.23
C SER A 99 -4.83 -2.56 -23.16
N LEU A 100 -4.94 -3.39 -22.13
CA LEU A 100 -3.88 -3.50 -21.11
C LEU A 100 -2.62 -4.15 -21.67
N GLU A 101 -2.75 -5.06 -22.63
CA GLU A 101 -1.62 -5.68 -23.34
C GLU A 101 -0.85 -4.63 -24.15
N GLU A 102 -1.54 -3.71 -24.78
CA GLU A 102 -0.93 -2.58 -25.49
C GLU A 102 -0.24 -1.62 -24.50
N LEU A 103 -0.87 -1.35 -23.35
CA LEU A 103 -0.25 -0.55 -22.29
C LEU A 103 1.08 -1.17 -21.80
N ALA A 104 1.18 -2.50 -21.81
CA ALA A 104 2.41 -3.19 -21.43
C ALA A 104 3.57 -2.95 -22.42
N LEU A 105 3.30 -2.53 -23.65
CA LEU A 105 4.30 -2.18 -24.67
C LEU A 105 4.76 -0.73 -24.57
N VAL A 106 4.01 0.11 -23.84
CA VAL A 106 4.42 1.51 -23.60
C VAL A 106 5.64 1.52 -22.68
N ASP A 107 6.64 2.32 -23.05
CA ASP A 107 7.91 2.37 -22.34
C ASP A 107 7.71 2.67 -20.84
N GLY A 108 8.43 1.91 -19.99
CA GLY A 108 8.32 2.00 -18.53
C GLY A 108 7.17 1.22 -17.89
N PHE A 109 6.25 0.64 -18.67
CA PHE A 109 5.18 -0.21 -18.10
C PHE A 109 5.62 -1.67 -17.99
N GLY A 110 5.73 -2.37 -19.10
CA GLY A 110 5.98 -3.80 -19.10
C GLY A 110 4.82 -4.62 -18.51
N ARG A 111 4.87 -5.94 -18.68
CA ARG A 111 3.80 -6.84 -18.19
C ARG A 111 3.65 -6.81 -16.67
N GLU A 112 4.73 -6.70 -15.92
CA GLU A 112 4.69 -6.69 -14.45
C GLU A 112 3.86 -5.52 -13.89
N ALA A 113 4.06 -4.31 -14.43
CA ALA A 113 3.27 -3.15 -14.05
C ALA A 113 1.79 -3.34 -14.37
N VAL A 114 1.50 -3.90 -15.55
CA VAL A 114 0.12 -4.12 -15.99
C VAL A 114 -0.55 -5.26 -15.20
N ASP A 115 0.15 -6.35 -14.92
CA ASP A 115 -0.36 -7.45 -14.08
C ASP A 115 -0.66 -6.99 -12.64
N ALA A 116 0.16 -6.08 -12.10
CA ALA A 116 -0.06 -5.52 -10.77
C ALA A 116 -1.12 -4.42 -10.73
N LEU A 117 -1.12 -3.51 -11.69
CA LEU A 117 -1.91 -2.28 -11.68
C LEU A 117 -3.18 -2.35 -12.55
N GLY A 118 -3.29 -3.29 -13.48
CA GLY A 118 -4.41 -3.41 -14.41
C GLY A 118 -5.80 -3.32 -13.78
N PRO A 119 -6.06 -3.97 -12.63
CA PRO A 119 -7.35 -3.85 -11.94
C PRO A 119 -7.72 -2.43 -11.48
N PHE A 120 -6.74 -1.52 -11.43
CA PHE A 120 -6.88 -0.13 -10.98
C PHE A 120 -6.80 0.89 -12.11
N LEU A 121 -6.59 0.41 -13.35
CA LEU A 121 -6.49 1.23 -14.56
C LEU A 121 -7.68 0.96 -15.48
N SER A 122 -8.05 1.96 -16.27
CA SER A 122 -9.05 1.83 -17.32
C SER A 122 -8.52 2.40 -18.62
N VAL A 123 -8.62 1.61 -19.69
CA VAL A 123 -8.27 1.99 -21.05
C VAL A 123 -9.47 2.49 -21.85
N ALA A 124 -10.56 2.89 -21.18
CA ALA A 124 -11.72 3.48 -21.84
C ALA A 124 -11.30 4.66 -22.72
N SER A 125 -11.72 4.63 -23.99
CA SER A 125 -11.38 5.66 -24.97
C SER A 125 -11.90 7.04 -24.55
N SER A 126 -11.13 8.07 -24.88
CA SER A 126 -11.52 9.47 -24.69
C SER A 126 -12.66 9.89 -25.63
N ARG A 127 -12.86 9.17 -26.73
CA ARG A 127 -13.88 9.47 -27.74
C ARG A 127 -14.60 8.20 -28.18
N LYS A 128 -15.90 8.15 -27.96
CA LYS A 128 -16.77 7.29 -28.80
C LYS A 128 -17.01 8.01 -30.12
N PRO A 129 -16.85 7.36 -31.28
CA PRO A 129 -17.18 7.97 -32.57
C PRO A 129 -18.63 8.43 -32.54
N GLY A 130 -18.89 9.74 -32.75
CA GLY A 130 -20.23 10.31 -32.86
C GLY A 130 -20.90 10.75 -31.55
N GLU A 131 -20.33 10.59 -30.38
CA GLU A 131 -20.88 11.17 -29.14
C GLU A 131 -20.40 12.61 -28.95
N ALA A 132 -21.33 13.55 -28.97
CA ALA A 132 -21.13 14.85 -28.34
C ALA A 132 -20.84 14.62 -26.86
N VAL A 133 -19.85 15.35 -26.30
CA VAL A 133 -19.55 15.33 -24.89
C VAL A 133 -20.80 15.77 -24.11
N GLN A 134 -21.65 14.83 -23.75
CA GLN A 134 -22.64 15.08 -22.72
C GLN A 134 -21.88 15.15 -21.42
N ASP A 135 -21.75 16.35 -20.89
CA ASP A 135 -21.26 16.66 -19.53
C ASP A 135 -22.36 16.22 -18.54
N THR A 136 -22.74 14.93 -18.62
CA THR A 136 -23.68 14.33 -17.67
C THR A 136 -22.96 14.25 -16.34
N LEU A 137 -23.40 15.07 -15.39
CA LEU A 137 -22.99 15.05 -13.99
C LEU A 137 -23.25 13.63 -13.41
N THR A 138 -22.28 12.75 -13.59
CA THR A 138 -22.33 11.42 -12.96
C THR A 138 -22.05 11.58 -11.49
N VAL A 139 -23.10 11.48 -10.68
CA VAL A 139 -22.97 11.42 -9.22
C VAL A 139 -22.67 9.99 -8.83
N SER A 140 -21.58 9.78 -8.14
CA SER A 140 -21.29 8.48 -7.55
C SER A 140 -21.13 8.61 -6.03
N GLN A 141 -21.60 7.59 -5.34
CA GLN A 141 -21.65 7.52 -3.89
C GLN A 141 -21.10 6.19 -3.43
N SER A 142 -20.33 6.21 -2.33
CA SER A 142 -19.84 5.01 -1.66
C SER A 142 -20.02 5.16 -0.17
N ALA A 143 -20.61 4.15 0.46
CA ALA A 143 -20.79 4.07 1.90
C ALA A 143 -20.19 2.79 2.43
N VAL A 144 -19.46 2.89 3.54
CA VAL A 144 -18.90 1.75 4.27
C VAL A 144 -19.35 1.83 5.71
N LEU A 145 -19.98 0.77 6.20
CA LEU A 145 -20.30 0.59 7.61
C LEU A 145 -19.43 -0.56 8.13
N ARG A 146 -18.74 -0.33 9.23
CA ARG A 146 -17.87 -1.30 9.89
C ARG A 146 -18.29 -1.44 11.34
N ALA A 147 -18.40 -2.65 11.84
CA ALA A 147 -18.63 -2.95 13.23
C ALA A 147 -17.67 -4.02 13.73
N THR A 148 -17.19 -3.85 14.93
CA THR A 148 -16.41 -4.84 15.69
C THR A 148 -17.07 -5.04 17.04
N LEU A 149 -16.61 -6.00 17.84
CA LEU A 149 -17.11 -6.18 19.22
C LEU A 149 -16.89 -4.94 20.12
N LYS A 150 -15.97 -4.04 19.73
CA LYS A 150 -15.55 -2.91 20.58
C LYS A 150 -15.84 -1.54 19.97
N ASP A 151 -16.15 -1.48 18.68
CA ASP A 151 -16.15 -0.21 17.96
C ASP A 151 -17.00 -0.27 16.69
N VAL A 152 -17.60 0.85 16.33
CA VAL A 152 -18.35 1.05 15.09
C VAL A 152 -17.75 2.22 14.34
N GLY A 153 -17.65 2.09 13.02
CA GLY A 153 -17.18 3.15 12.14
C GLY A 153 -18.00 3.22 10.88
N ALA A 154 -18.12 4.42 10.33
CA ALA A 154 -18.79 4.69 9.08
C ALA A 154 -17.91 5.57 8.18
N LYS A 155 -17.94 5.29 6.87
CA LYS A 155 -17.35 6.15 5.84
C LYS A 155 -18.39 6.47 4.80
N TYR A 156 -18.35 7.69 4.31
CA TYR A 156 -19.17 8.11 3.19
C TYR A 156 -18.36 8.98 2.25
N ARG A 157 -18.52 8.77 0.94
CA ARG A 157 -17.92 9.59 -0.10
C ARG A 157 -18.94 9.85 -1.19
N ILE A 158 -18.99 11.10 -1.64
CA ILE A 158 -19.78 11.55 -2.79
C ILE A 158 -18.87 12.27 -3.76
N SER A 159 -19.03 12.02 -5.06
CA SER A 159 -18.40 12.86 -6.06
C SER A 159 -19.37 13.16 -7.19
N ALA A 160 -19.32 14.41 -7.65
CA ALA A 160 -20.17 14.96 -8.71
C ALA A 160 -19.31 15.86 -9.60
N GLY A 161 -19.00 15.39 -10.81
CA GLY A 161 -18.13 16.11 -11.72
C GLY A 161 -16.75 16.43 -11.12
N ARG A 162 -16.50 17.73 -10.90
CA ARG A 162 -15.22 18.22 -10.33
C ARG A 162 -15.16 18.27 -8.80
N PHE A 163 -16.30 18.07 -8.16
CA PHE A 163 -16.41 18.10 -6.71
C PHE A 163 -16.39 16.69 -6.12
N GLU A 164 -15.67 16.53 -5.02
CA GLU A 164 -15.65 15.30 -4.22
C GLU A 164 -15.60 15.66 -2.74
N ALA A 165 -16.42 15.01 -1.93
CA ALA A 165 -16.36 15.14 -0.47
C ALA A 165 -16.44 13.77 0.17
N ALA A 166 -15.72 13.59 1.24
CA ALA A 166 -15.76 12.34 2.00
C ALA A 166 -15.54 12.57 3.49
N GLY A 167 -16.10 11.67 4.27
CA GLY A 167 -15.87 11.58 5.70
C GLY A 167 -15.73 10.14 6.14
N ALA A 168 -14.90 9.91 7.13
CA ALA A 168 -14.74 8.66 7.85
C ALA A 168 -14.84 8.96 9.33
N TRP A 169 -15.68 8.22 10.04
CA TRP A 169 -15.87 8.38 11.46
C TRP A 169 -15.72 7.05 12.19
N ARG A 170 -15.12 7.09 13.37
CA ARG A 170 -14.95 5.99 14.31
C ARG A 170 -14.99 6.53 15.74
N SER A 171 -15.30 5.70 16.75
CA SER A 171 -15.42 6.11 18.15
C SER A 171 -14.23 6.86 18.76
N GLY A 172 -13.06 6.84 18.14
CA GLY A 172 -11.87 7.59 18.58
C GLY A 172 -11.51 8.80 17.72
N GLY A 173 -12.35 9.20 16.76
CA GLY A 173 -12.10 10.30 15.84
C GLY A 173 -12.40 9.94 14.38
N GLY A 174 -11.92 10.75 13.44
CA GLY A 174 -12.17 10.51 12.03
C GLY A 174 -11.46 11.49 11.13
N THR A 175 -11.58 11.27 9.83
CA THR A 175 -11.07 12.15 8.78
C THR A 175 -12.22 12.67 7.92
N PHE A 176 -12.03 13.84 7.35
CA PHE A 176 -12.95 14.39 6.35
C PHE A 176 -12.19 15.23 5.33
N TYR A 177 -12.70 15.34 4.12
CA TYR A 177 -12.19 16.28 3.14
C TYR A 177 -13.28 16.76 2.18
N ALA A 178 -13.03 17.91 1.58
CA ALA A 178 -13.70 18.43 0.42
C ALA A 178 -12.66 18.80 -0.64
N LEU A 179 -12.83 18.31 -1.85
CA LEU A 179 -11.92 18.45 -2.97
C LEU A 179 -12.65 19.06 -4.15
N TYR A 180 -12.10 20.14 -4.70
CA TYR A 180 -12.54 20.72 -5.96
C TYR A 180 -11.41 20.67 -6.98
N ARG A 181 -11.67 20.04 -8.12
CA ARG A 181 -10.72 19.92 -9.24
C ARG A 181 -10.93 21.04 -10.24
N THR A 182 -9.88 21.81 -10.48
CA THR A 182 -9.83 22.80 -11.55
C THR A 182 -9.31 22.15 -12.85
N ARG A 183 -9.17 22.94 -13.91
CA ARG A 183 -8.53 22.45 -15.16
C ARG A 183 -7.04 22.18 -15.01
N ARG A 184 -6.36 22.88 -14.09
CA ARG A 184 -4.89 22.86 -13.90
C ARG A 184 -4.46 22.56 -12.48
N GLY A 185 -5.30 21.89 -11.69
CA GLY A 185 -4.96 21.56 -10.31
C GLY A 185 -6.17 21.31 -9.44
N LYS A 186 -6.02 21.48 -8.13
CA LYS A 186 -7.06 21.19 -7.14
C LYS A 186 -6.97 22.09 -5.91
N ILE A 187 -8.10 22.23 -5.24
CA ILE A 187 -8.21 22.81 -3.91
C ILE A 187 -8.74 21.72 -2.99
N LEU A 188 -8.09 21.52 -1.87
CA LEU A 188 -8.40 20.48 -0.90
C LEU A 188 -8.53 21.10 0.48
N LEU A 189 -9.64 20.82 1.17
CA LEU A 189 -9.93 21.23 2.54
C LEU A 189 -10.16 19.99 3.40
N GLY A 190 -9.67 19.99 4.63
CA GLY A 190 -9.83 18.88 5.58
C GLY A 190 -8.55 18.08 5.79
N ASP A 191 -8.65 16.77 5.83
CA ASP A 191 -7.51 15.87 6.10
C ASP A 191 -6.71 15.57 4.83
N ILE A 192 -5.43 15.93 4.84
CA ILE A 192 -4.51 15.93 3.70
C ILE A 192 -3.31 15.04 3.98
N ASN A 193 -2.81 14.37 2.95
CA ASN A 193 -1.47 13.80 2.93
C ASN A 193 -0.59 14.66 2.02
N ALA A 194 0.66 14.90 2.43
CA ALA A 194 1.69 15.55 1.62
C ALA A 194 2.92 14.66 1.54
N ARG A 195 3.35 14.29 0.33
CA ARG A 195 4.46 13.37 0.08
C ARG A 195 5.34 13.91 -1.03
N TYR A 196 6.54 14.38 -0.67
CA TYR A 196 7.48 14.98 -1.60
C TYR A 196 8.88 14.36 -1.45
N GLY A 197 9.63 14.35 -2.55
CA GLY A 197 10.99 13.86 -2.61
C GLY A 197 11.17 12.40 -2.18
N GLN A 198 12.17 12.15 -1.35
CA GLN A 198 12.42 10.87 -0.68
C GLN A 198 11.91 10.88 0.78
N GLY A 199 11.24 11.98 1.18
CA GLY A 199 10.59 12.12 2.47
C GLY A 199 11.46 12.65 3.59
N LEU A 200 12.46 13.46 3.30
CA LEU A 200 13.26 14.13 4.31
C LEU A 200 12.54 15.38 4.85
N ALA A 201 11.94 16.20 3.98
CA ALA A 201 11.20 17.37 4.40
C ALA A 201 9.76 17.04 4.77
N PHE A 202 9.00 16.45 3.84
CA PHE A 202 7.60 16.14 4.03
C PHE A 202 7.25 14.72 3.55
N TRP A 203 6.76 13.94 4.49
CA TRP A 203 6.15 12.65 4.20
C TRP A 203 5.09 12.33 5.26
N SER A 204 3.85 12.66 4.98
CA SER A 204 2.73 12.24 5.79
C SER A 204 2.35 10.79 5.48
N ALA A 205 1.84 10.08 6.47
CA ALA A 205 1.55 8.66 6.47
C ALA A 205 2.76 7.75 6.70
N PHE A 206 2.53 6.45 6.59
CA PHE A 206 3.47 5.39 6.91
C PHE A 206 4.70 5.41 5.98
N GLN A 207 5.87 5.20 6.56
CA GLN A 207 7.09 4.89 5.82
C GLN A 207 7.41 3.42 5.99
N LEU A 208 7.65 2.71 4.89
CA LEU A 208 8.17 1.35 4.95
C LEU A 208 9.45 1.31 5.81
N SER A 209 9.46 0.41 6.77
CA SER A 209 10.65 0.18 7.57
C SER A 209 11.60 -0.76 6.85
N GLY A 210 12.60 -0.20 6.20
CA GLY A 210 13.70 -0.95 5.60
C GLY A 210 13.58 -1.17 4.10
N LEU A 211 14.72 -1.43 3.50
CA LEU A 211 14.92 -1.70 2.09
C LEU A 211 14.88 -3.23 1.91
N GLN A 212 13.85 -3.75 1.27
CA GLN A 212 13.59 -5.19 1.18
C GLN A 212 13.89 -5.72 -0.21
N THR A 213 13.58 -4.92 -1.23
CA THR A 213 13.90 -5.22 -2.62
C THR A 213 14.57 -4.00 -3.27
N PRO A 214 15.28 -4.14 -4.40
CA PRO A 214 15.87 -3.00 -5.11
C PRO A 214 14.85 -1.92 -5.48
N GLU A 215 13.58 -2.29 -5.67
CA GLU A 215 12.48 -1.37 -6.00
C GLU A 215 12.15 -0.42 -4.83
N ALA A 216 12.34 -0.86 -3.59
CA ALA A 216 12.08 -0.07 -2.39
C ALA A 216 13.09 1.06 -2.12
N PHE A 217 14.21 1.11 -2.87
CA PHE A 217 15.26 2.10 -2.65
C PHE A 217 14.84 3.52 -3.06
N SER A 218 13.96 3.66 -4.04
CA SER A 218 13.48 4.96 -4.52
C SER A 218 11.97 5.11 -4.24
N LYS A 219 11.61 6.06 -3.38
CA LYS A 219 10.21 6.30 -3.02
C LYS A 219 9.43 6.97 -4.15
N ARG A 220 8.13 6.71 -4.21
CA ARG A 220 7.18 7.36 -5.12
C ARG A 220 6.44 8.46 -4.36
N ALA A 221 6.82 9.71 -4.60
CA ALA A 221 6.09 10.88 -4.11
C ALA A 221 4.88 11.14 -5.01
N ASN A 222 3.72 11.41 -4.43
CA ASN A 222 2.47 11.69 -5.16
C ASN A 222 1.85 13.05 -4.80
N GLY A 223 2.63 13.94 -4.17
CA GLY A 223 2.22 15.30 -3.85
C GLY A 223 1.13 15.33 -2.77
N ILE A 224 0.17 16.24 -2.95
CA ILE A 224 -0.97 16.39 -2.04
C ILE A 224 -2.10 15.47 -2.45
N THR A 225 -2.58 14.66 -1.49
CA THR A 225 -3.72 13.76 -1.68
C THR A 225 -4.70 13.88 -0.49
N PRO A 226 -6.00 13.67 -0.73
CA PRO A 226 -6.98 13.62 0.36
C PRO A 226 -6.76 12.37 1.22
N SER A 227 -7.07 12.47 2.50
CA SER A 227 -7.08 11.32 3.41
C SER A 227 -8.50 10.87 3.71
N TRP A 228 -8.82 9.62 3.41
CA TRP A 228 -10.11 8.99 3.69
C TRP A 228 -9.91 7.69 4.47
N SER A 229 -9.38 7.81 5.67
CA SER A 229 -9.06 6.68 6.55
C SER A 229 -9.80 6.78 7.88
N PHE A 230 -10.09 5.65 8.51
CA PHE A 230 -10.59 5.64 9.89
C PHE A 230 -9.55 6.15 10.90
N SER A 231 -8.28 6.16 10.51
CA SER A 231 -7.18 6.68 11.32
C SER A 231 -6.69 8.01 10.75
N GLY A 232 -6.87 9.09 11.49
CA GLY A 232 -6.29 10.40 11.18
C GLY A 232 -4.82 10.56 11.58
N ALA A 233 -4.17 9.51 12.10
CA ALA A 233 -2.79 9.61 12.58
C ALA A 233 -1.82 9.94 11.44
N GLY A 234 -1.02 11.01 11.57
CA GLY A 234 -0.04 11.45 10.58
C GLY A 234 -0.61 12.14 9.35
N THR A 235 -1.92 12.49 9.33
CA THR A 235 -2.49 13.40 8.34
C THR A 235 -2.39 14.85 8.82
N LEU A 236 -2.33 15.79 7.89
CA LEU A 236 -2.43 17.20 8.16
C LEU A 236 -3.90 17.61 8.01
N ARG A 237 -4.48 18.31 8.99
CA ARG A 237 -5.83 18.84 8.89
C ARG A 237 -5.77 20.33 8.58
N GLY A 238 -6.27 20.74 7.40
CA GLY A 238 -6.16 22.12 6.98
C GLY A 238 -6.63 22.36 5.55
N ALA A 239 -5.87 23.11 4.79
CA ALA A 239 -6.15 23.44 3.41
C ALA A 239 -4.91 23.26 2.53
N ALA A 240 -5.13 22.89 1.28
CA ALA A 240 -4.09 22.81 0.27
C ALA A 240 -4.58 23.27 -1.09
N TRP A 241 -3.67 23.86 -1.84
CA TRP A 241 -3.85 24.22 -3.24
C TRP A 241 -2.70 23.64 -4.04
N ASP A 242 -3.03 23.00 -5.14
CA ASP A 242 -2.09 22.39 -6.08
C ASP A 242 -2.39 22.90 -7.48
N PHE A 243 -1.37 23.32 -8.19
CA PHE A 243 -1.48 23.88 -9.53
C PHE A 243 -0.36 23.31 -10.43
N ALA A 244 -0.72 22.94 -11.66
CA ALA A 244 0.22 22.45 -12.64
C ALA A 244 0.07 23.18 -13.98
N ALA A 245 1.20 23.52 -14.59
CA ALA A 245 1.28 24.16 -15.90
C ALA A 245 2.46 23.60 -16.69
N GLY A 246 2.16 22.84 -17.73
CA GLY A 246 3.17 22.12 -18.50
C GLY A 246 3.96 21.14 -17.62
N PRO A 247 5.31 21.26 -17.57
CA PRO A 247 6.14 20.42 -16.72
C PRO A 247 6.21 20.89 -15.25
N TRP A 248 5.65 22.06 -14.92
CA TRP A 248 5.74 22.66 -13.61
C TRP A 248 4.55 22.33 -12.74
N GLN A 249 4.81 22.09 -11.47
CA GLN A 249 3.81 21.91 -10.41
C GLN A 249 4.17 22.80 -9.22
N VAL A 250 3.17 23.46 -8.64
CA VAL A 250 3.30 24.27 -7.42
C VAL A 250 2.20 23.86 -6.47
N ALA A 251 2.55 23.60 -5.22
CA ALA A 251 1.60 23.27 -4.18
C ALA A 251 1.86 24.13 -2.93
N LEU A 252 0.77 24.59 -2.32
CA LEU A 252 0.78 25.28 -1.05
C LEU A 252 -0.14 24.55 -0.09
N PHE A 253 0.26 24.38 1.15
CA PHE A 253 -0.57 23.74 2.16
C PHE A 253 -0.32 24.31 3.54
N GLY A 254 -1.37 24.33 4.34
CA GLY A 254 -1.34 24.76 5.73
C GLY A 254 -2.26 23.90 6.58
N ALA A 255 -1.84 23.59 7.79
CA ALA A 255 -2.58 22.77 8.73
C ALA A 255 -2.86 23.52 10.05
N LEU A 256 -3.90 23.08 10.74
CA LEU A 256 -4.36 23.70 12.00
C LEU A 256 -3.36 23.52 13.16
N ASP A 257 -2.42 22.61 13.04
CA ASP A 257 -1.32 22.42 13.99
C ASP A 257 -0.17 23.43 13.81
N GLY A 258 -0.33 24.38 12.88
CA GLY A 258 0.68 25.37 12.55
C GLY A 258 1.66 24.94 11.45
N THR A 259 1.54 23.73 10.92
CA THR A 259 2.37 23.28 9.79
C THR A 259 2.02 24.08 8.54
N LEU A 260 3.02 24.75 7.95
CA LEU A 260 2.92 25.41 6.65
C LEU A 260 3.97 24.83 5.71
N GLY A 261 3.61 24.66 4.44
CA GLY A 261 4.53 24.16 3.45
C GLY A 261 4.19 24.62 2.03
N ALA A 262 5.23 24.66 1.21
CA ALA A 262 5.16 24.92 -0.22
C ALA A 262 6.06 23.91 -0.96
N HIS A 263 5.64 23.53 -2.15
CA HIS A 263 6.44 22.72 -3.05
C HIS A 263 6.41 23.31 -4.46
N ALA A 264 7.56 23.34 -5.11
CA ALA A 264 7.70 23.64 -6.52
C ALA A 264 8.43 22.47 -7.19
N GLY A 265 7.79 21.84 -8.17
CA GLY A 265 8.31 20.70 -8.88
C GLY A 265 8.40 20.94 -10.37
N TRP A 266 9.41 20.33 -11.00
CA TRP A 266 9.54 20.22 -12.43
C TRP A 266 9.58 18.74 -12.82
N LEU A 267 8.74 18.38 -13.79
CA LEU A 267 8.56 17.01 -14.24
C LEU A 267 8.81 16.92 -15.75
N GLY A 268 10.02 16.58 -16.13
CA GLY A 268 10.41 16.27 -17.51
C GLY A 268 10.17 14.80 -17.87
N ARG A 269 10.62 14.40 -19.06
CA ARG A 269 10.47 13.04 -19.56
C ARG A 269 11.38 12.05 -18.81
N GLN A 270 12.64 12.40 -18.63
CA GLN A 270 13.68 11.53 -18.04
C GLN A 270 14.20 12.05 -16.70
N ALA A 271 13.77 13.23 -16.28
CA ALA A 271 14.21 13.82 -15.04
C ALA A 271 13.07 14.57 -14.35
N GLN A 272 13.15 14.63 -13.04
CA GLN A 272 12.31 15.47 -12.19
C GLN A 272 13.17 16.14 -11.14
N ALA A 273 12.76 17.33 -10.71
CA ALA A 273 13.37 18.07 -9.62
C ALA A 273 12.27 18.70 -8.77
N GLY A 274 12.52 18.83 -7.48
CA GLY A 274 11.60 19.43 -6.52
C GLY A 274 12.32 20.29 -5.51
N LEU A 275 11.65 21.35 -5.08
CA LEU A 275 12.01 22.18 -3.95
C LEU A 275 10.83 22.18 -2.98
N THR A 276 11.05 21.74 -1.77
CA THR A 276 10.02 21.75 -0.70
C THR A 276 10.48 22.62 0.44
N VAL A 277 9.62 23.52 0.87
CA VAL A 277 9.89 24.47 1.96
C VAL A 277 8.80 24.36 3.01
N SER A 278 9.19 24.32 4.27
CA SER A 278 8.31 24.46 5.43
C SER A 278 8.88 25.49 6.41
N LEU A 279 8.16 25.74 7.50
CA LEU A 279 8.62 26.67 8.53
C LEU A 279 9.98 26.28 9.14
N ASP A 280 10.25 24.98 9.25
CA ASP A 280 11.45 24.47 9.91
C ASP A 280 12.41 23.72 8.98
N ARG A 281 12.02 23.47 7.71
CA ARG A 281 12.80 22.66 6.77
C ARG A 281 12.75 23.18 5.34
N VAL A 282 13.84 22.94 4.66
CA VAL A 282 13.95 23.13 3.20
C VAL A 282 14.56 21.86 2.63
N SER A 283 14.06 21.38 1.51
CA SER A 283 14.71 20.27 0.78
C SER A 283 14.70 20.48 -0.72
N VAL A 284 15.72 19.94 -1.36
CA VAL A 284 15.82 19.80 -2.81
C VAL A 284 15.90 18.33 -3.11
N ASP A 285 15.07 17.86 -4.02
CA ASP A 285 15.04 16.47 -4.47
C ASP A 285 15.13 16.34 -5.99
N GLY A 286 15.53 15.18 -6.45
CA GLY A 286 15.57 14.90 -7.86
C GLY A 286 15.63 13.42 -8.18
N LYS A 287 15.15 13.09 -9.38
CA LYS A 287 15.33 11.79 -10.03
C LYS A 287 15.68 11.99 -11.50
N CYS A 288 16.54 11.13 -12.01
CA CYS A 288 16.91 11.13 -13.41
C CYS A 288 17.06 9.70 -13.90
N LEU A 289 16.47 9.39 -15.06
CA LEU A 289 16.63 8.13 -15.75
C LEU A 289 17.53 8.35 -16.96
N PHE A 290 18.70 7.74 -16.94
CA PHE A 290 19.67 7.81 -18.03
C PHE A 290 20.14 6.41 -18.41
N ARG A 291 19.92 5.99 -19.66
CA ARG A 291 20.31 4.66 -20.19
C ARG A 291 19.87 3.49 -19.28
N GLY A 292 18.66 3.56 -18.73
CA GLY A 292 18.13 2.53 -17.83
C GLY A 292 18.59 2.64 -16.37
N VAL A 293 19.54 3.54 -16.06
CA VAL A 293 19.98 3.83 -14.70
C VAL A 293 19.12 4.95 -14.11
N GLU A 294 18.42 4.70 -13.02
CA GLU A 294 17.71 5.72 -12.25
C GLU A 294 18.62 6.25 -11.14
N LEU A 295 18.93 7.52 -11.18
CA LEU A 295 19.55 8.28 -10.09
C LEU A 295 18.46 8.96 -9.30
N PHE A 296 18.51 8.95 -7.96
CA PHE A 296 17.57 9.64 -7.10
C PHE A 296 18.25 10.19 -5.85
N GLY A 297 17.70 11.27 -5.30
CA GLY A 297 18.23 11.82 -4.07
C GLY A 297 17.38 12.95 -3.51
N GLU A 298 17.64 13.28 -2.25
CA GLU A 298 17.11 14.43 -1.56
C GLU A 298 18.14 14.94 -0.56
N ALA A 299 18.38 16.25 -0.58
CA ALA A 299 19.13 16.97 0.43
C ALA A 299 18.19 17.93 1.17
N ALA A 300 18.24 17.93 2.49
CA ALA A 300 17.34 18.71 3.32
C ALA A 300 18.09 19.41 4.45
N TRP A 301 17.57 20.54 4.88
CA TRP A 301 18.10 21.34 5.99
C TRP A 301 17.00 21.66 6.99
N ARG A 302 17.34 21.58 8.26
CA ARG A 302 16.53 22.06 9.37
C ARG A 302 17.32 23.12 10.13
N GLY A 303 17.10 24.40 9.77
CA GLY A 303 18.04 25.46 10.14
C GLY A 303 19.42 25.19 9.51
N ASN A 304 20.48 25.12 10.33
CA ASN A 304 21.84 24.82 9.91
C ASN A 304 22.21 23.31 9.97
N ARG A 305 21.23 22.42 10.11
CA ARG A 305 21.42 20.97 10.31
C ARG A 305 21.07 20.22 9.03
N PRO A 306 22.06 19.81 8.21
CA PRO A 306 21.82 19.12 6.96
C PRO A 306 21.50 17.63 7.18
N ALA A 307 20.75 17.06 6.23
CA ALA A 307 20.54 15.65 6.04
C ALA A 307 20.47 15.35 4.55
N ALA A 308 20.91 14.19 4.14
CA ALA A 308 20.83 13.79 2.75
C ALA A 308 20.63 12.27 2.62
N LEU A 309 19.98 11.89 1.55
CA LEU A 309 20.01 10.54 1.02
C LEU A 309 20.08 10.57 -0.50
N GLY A 310 20.72 9.58 -1.07
CA GLY A 310 20.81 9.45 -2.51
C GLY A 310 21.21 8.03 -2.90
N GLY A 311 20.87 7.65 -4.12
CA GLY A 311 21.15 6.32 -4.60
C GLY A 311 20.93 6.18 -6.10
N LEU A 312 21.14 4.96 -6.55
CA LEU A 312 20.95 4.59 -7.94
C LEU A 312 20.34 3.19 -8.03
N ARG A 313 19.55 2.98 -9.09
CA ARG A 313 19.06 1.68 -9.50
C ARG A 313 19.47 1.45 -10.95
N PHE A 314 19.93 0.27 -11.26
CA PHE A 314 20.53 -0.02 -12.56
C PHE A 314 20.26 -1.46 -12.98
N PRO A 315 20.09 -1.71 -14.29
CA PRO A 315 20.06 -3.06 -14.84
C PRO A 315 21.48 -3.65 -14.88
N VAL A 316 21.59 -4.95 -14.63
CA VAL A 316 22.81 -5.73 -14.78
C VAL A 316 22.49 -6.88 -15.74
N GLY A 317 22.68 -6.65 -17.03
CA GLY A 317 22.15 -7.51 -18.08
C GLY A 317 20.62 -7.49 -18.12
N GLU A 318 20.01 -8.58 -18.62
CA GLU A 318 18.55 -8.65 -18.80
C GLU A 318 17.82 -9.19 -17.56
N ARG A 319 18.52 -9.98 -16.74
CA ARG A 319 17.91 -10.75 -15.62
C ARG A 319 18.12 -10.12 -14.24
N PHE A 320 19.06 -9.22 -14.09
CA PHE A 320 19.40 -8.65 -12.79
C PHE A 320 19.12 -7.15 -12.74
N ARG A 321 18.74 -6.68 -11.55
CA ARG A 321 18.61 -5.25 -11.21
C ARG A 321 19.33 -4.98 -9.91
N GLY A 322 20.25 -4.01 -9.93
CA GLY A 322 20.99 -3.54 -8.78
C GLY A 322 20.41 -2.26 -8.21
N ALA A 323 20.63 -2.04 -6.92
CA ALA A 323 20.36 -0.77 -6.26
C ALA A 323 21.40 -0.50 -5.17
N VAL A 324 21.76 0.78 -5.01
CA VAL A 324 22.62 1.26 -3.93
C VAL A 324 22.04 2.55 -3.38
N GLN A 325 22.09 2.74 -2.06
CA GLN A 325 21.64 3.97 -1.39
C GLN A 325 22.58 4.32 -0.26
N LEU A 326 22.96 5.59 -0.20
CA LEU A 326 23.65 6.22 0.92
C LEU A 326 22.68 7.14 1.66
N ARG A 327 22.80 7.21 2.98
CA ARG A 327 22.00 8.14 3.78
C ARG A 327 22.78 8.68 4.98
N GLY A 328 22.57 9.97 5.24
CA GLY A 328 23.08 10.68 6.41
C GLY A 328 21.97 11.50 7.04
N LEU A 329 21.43 11.03 8.17
CA LEU A 329 20.29 11.59 8.88
C LEU A 329 20.69 11.89 10.33
N PRO A 330 21.36 13.02 10.63
CA PRO A 330 21.76 13.37 11.99
C PRO A 330 20.56 13.44 12.95
N SER A 331 20.76 13.06 14.21
CA SER A 331 19.73 13.18 15.26
C SER A 331 19.22 14.62 15.40
N ALA A 332 20.11 15.59 15.23
CA ALA A 332 19.79 17.01 15.26
C ALA A 332 18.82 17.45 14.15
N PHE A 333 18.87 16.82 12.97
CA PHE A 333 17.92 17.04 11.89
C PHE A 333 16.58 16.34 12.13
N THR A 334 16.65 15.04 12.48
CA THR A 334 15.44 14.20 12.63
C THR A 334 14.66 14.50 13.91
N GLY A 335 15.29 15.07 14.94
CA GLY A 335 14.74 15.21 16.29
C GLY A 335 14.64 13.88 17.05
N ARG A 336 15.19 12.78 16.50
CA ARG A 336 15.22 11.47 17.15
C ARG A 336 16.39 11.39 18.16
N LYS A 337 16.31 10.43 19.08
CA LYS A 337 17.37 10.19 20.07
C LYS A 337 18.71 9.79 19.41
N TYR A 338 18.67 9.18 18.22
CA TYR A 338 19.84 8.73 17.47
C TYR A 338 19.85 9.28 16.04
N GLY A 339 21.04 9.48 15.51
CA GLY A 339 21.29 9.70 14.09
C GLY A 339 21.28 8.38 13.32
N GLU A 340 21.25 8.45 11.99
CA GLU A 340 21.33 7.29 11.12
C GLU A 340 22.24 7.60 9.93
N TYR A 341 23.34 6.87 9.81
CA TYR A 341 24.27 6.95 8.68
C TYR A 341 24.38 5.56 8.09
N GLY A 342 23.99 5.38 6.84
CA GLY A 342 23.85 4.05 6.30
C GLY A 342 24.23 3.93 4.83
N LEU A 343 24.65 2.71 4.50
CA LEU A 343 24.85 2.20 3.15
C LEU A 343 23.94 0.99 2.97
N ALA A 344 23.11 1.01 1.95
CA ALA A 344 22.33 -0.15 1.56
C ALA A 344 22.67 -0.54 0.12
N ALA A 345 22.66 -1.83 -0.16
CA ALA A 345 22.81 -2.39 -1.48
C ALA A 345 21.80 -3.53 -1.68
N GLY A 346 21.36 -3.72 -2.92
CA GLY A 346 20.44 -4.79 -3.25
C GLY A 346 20.64 -5.27 -4.67
N ILE A 347 20.34 -6.54 -4.90
CA ILE A 347 20.29 -7.14 -6.24
C ILE A 347 19.03 -8.01 -6.33
N GLY A 348 18.27 -7.82 -7.41
CA GLY A 348 17.12 -8.63 -7.78
C GLY A 348 17.44 -9.46 -9.00
N TYR A 349 16.93 -10.68 -9.05
CA TYR A 349 17.03 -11.63 -10.15
C TYR A 349 15.63 -12.00 -10.64
N ARG A 350 15.51 -12.20 -11.96
CA ARG A 350 14.31 -12.74 -12.59
C ARG A 350 14.71 -13.64 -13.76
N SER A 351 14.16 -14.86 -13.78
CA SER A 351 14.31 -15.78 -14.92
C SER A 351 13.56 -15.27 -16.16
N ASP A 352 13.96 -15.72 -17.35
CA ASP A 352 13.36 -15.30 -18.62
C ASP A 352 11.88 -15.71 -18.73
N ASP A 353 11.55 -16.88 -18.26
CA ASP A 353 10.17 -17.41 -18.16
C ASP A 353 9.37 -16.82 -16.99
N ARG A 354 10.02 -15.99 -16.14
CA ARG A 354 9.45 -15.36 -14.96
C ARG A 354 8.92 -16.31 -13.89
N THR A 355 9.26 -17.58 -13.97
CA THR A 355 8.87 -18.56 -12.96
C THR A 355 9.66 -18.42 -11.67
N LEU A 356 10.92 -17.98 -11.76
CA LEU A 356 11.79 -17.76 -10.60
C LEU A 356 12.16 -16.29 -10.47
N THR A 357 11.89 -15.73 -9.30
CA THR A 357 12.36 -14.41 -8.89
C THR A 357 13.07 -14.50 -7.55
N GLY A 358 14.06 -13.65 -7.36
CA GLY A 358 14.78 -13.58 -6.11
C GLY A 358 15.37 -12.20 -5.88
N SER A 359 15.62 -11.84 -4.64
CA SER A 359 16.34 -10.62 -4.31
C SER A 359 17.17 -10.82 -3.04
N TRP A 360 18.28 -10.13 -3.01
CA TRP A 360 19.08 -9.95 -1.80
C TRP A 360 19.23 -8.47 -1.53
N THR A 361 19.10 -8.07 -0.26
CA THR A 361 19.39 -6.71 0.20
C THR A 361 20.22 -6.75 1.46
N GLY A 362 21.22 -5.90 1.52
CA GLY A 362 22.05 -5.64 2.68
C GLY A 362 21.94 -4.17 3.11
N ASP A 363 21.85 -3.92 4.40
CA ASP A 363 21.76 -2.59 4.98
C ASP A 363 22.70 -2.50 6.19
N LEU A 364 23.72 -1.65 6.10
CA LEU A 364 24.64 -1.30 7.16
C LEU A 364 24.31 0.10 7.65
N ALA A 365 24.00 0.24 8.92
CA ALA A 365 23.70 1.52 9.54
C ALA A 365 24.48 1.73 10.84
N LEU A 366 25.07 2.92 10.96
CA LEU A 366 25.56 3.48 12.21
C LEU A 366 24.44 4.30 12.82
N LEU A 367 24.10 4.03 14.07
CA LEU A 367 23.00 4.66 14.82
C LEU A 367 23.53 5.36 16.09
N PRO A 368 24.40 6.39 15.95
CA PRO A 368 25.01 7.03 17.09
C PRO A 368 23.98 7.74 17.95
N ILE A 369 24.12 7.60 19.26
CA ILE A 369 23.45 8.43 20.27
C ILE A 369 24.49 9.43 20.80
N PRO A 370 24.39 10.72 20.47
CA PRO A 370 25.45 11.70 20.78
C PRO A 370 25.86 11.77 22.24
N SER A 371 24.93 11.49 23.16
CA SER A 371 25.15 11.54 24.61
C SER A 371 25.48 10.20 25.28
N GLN A 372 25.48 9.09 24.55
CA GLN A 372 25.56 7.77 25.16
C GLN A 372 26.56 6.81 24.47
N ASP A 373 26.30 6.48 23.19
CA ASP A 373 27.09 5.49 22.46
C ASP A 373 27.20 5.87 20.97
N PRO A 374 28.34 6.36 20.52
CA PRO A 374 28.56 6.71 19.13
C PRO A 374 28.79 5.49 18.22
N ARG A 375 28.97 4.27 18.77
CA ARG A 375 29.38 3.07 18.03
C ARG A 375 28.25 2.06 17.79
N ARG A 376 26.99 2.48 17.95
CA ARG A 376 25.87 1.57 17.69
C ARG A 376 25.78 1.21 16.20
N VAL A 377 25.92 -0.06 15.92
CA VAL A 377 25.90 -0.61 14.55
C VAL A 377 24.69 -1.51 14.39
N GLN A 378 24.05 -1.42 13.23
CA GLN A 378 23.05 -2.36 12.76
C GLN A 378 23.45 -2.89 11.39
N VAL A 379 23.39 -4.21 11.24
CA VAL A 379 23.51 -4.88 9.95
C VAL A 379 22.23 -5.68 9.72
N LYS A 380 21.60 -5.50 8.58
CA LYS A 380 20.43 -6.29 8.18
C LYS A 380 20.70 -6.89 6.81
N SER A 381 20.45 -8.18 6.67
CA SER A 381 20.49 -8.89 5.39
C SER A 381 19.14 -9.57 5.18
N THR A 382 18.59 -9.45 3.98
CA THR A 382 17.33 -10.12 3.60
C THR A 382 17.52 -10.80 2.26
N LEU A 383 17.22 -12.09 2.19
CA LEU A 383 17.16 -12.90 0.98
C LEU A 383 15.72 -13.37 0.77
N ILE A 384 15.21 -13.16 -0.42
CA ILE A 384 13.85 -13.52 -0.81
C ILE A 384 13.95 -14.37 -2.08
N ALA A 385 13.12 -15.40 -2.18
CA ALA A 385 12.94 -16.15 -3.41
C ALA A 385 11.46 -16.53 -3.58
N SER A 386 10.98 -16.45 -4.81
CA SER A 386 9.63 -16.87 -5.20
C SER A 386 9.74 -17.71 -6.48
N TRP A 387 9.16 -18.89 -6.43
CA TRP A 387 9.20 -19.86 -7.53
C TRP A 387 7.79 -20.35 -7.87
N THR A 388 7.31 -20.01 -9.05
CA THR A 388 6.10 -20.56 -9.65
C THR A 388 6.43 -21.90 -10.30
N VAL A 389 6.32 -22.99 -9.54
CA VAL A 389 6.67 -24.36 -10.00
C VAL A 389 5.75 -24.79 -11.13
N SER A 390 4.48 -24.40 -11.06
CA SER A 390 3.47 -24.64 -12.10
C SER A 390 2.34 -23.61 -11.96
N GLN A 391 1.35 -23.66 -12.85
CA GLN A 391 0.15 -22.79 -12.74
C GLN A 391 -0.61 -22.96 -11.42
N ARG A 392 -0.40 -24.07 -10.71
CA ARG A 392 -1.08 -24.40 -9.44
C ARG A 392 -0.22 -24.14 -8.21
N TRP A 393 1.10 -24.21 -8.31
CA TRP A 393 2.01 -24.21 -7.17
C TRP A 393 2.95 -23.00 -7.17
N LEU A 394 2.90 -22.24 -6.09
CA LEU A 394 3.80 -21.13 -5.79
C LEU A 394 4.54 -21.42 -4.48
N LEU A 395 5.86 -21.34 -4.52
CA LEU A 395 6.75 -21.45 -3.36
C LEU A 395 7.38 -20.07 -3.11
N GLU A 396 7.32 -19.61 -1.87
CA GLU A 396 7.94 -18.34 -1.46
C GLU A 396 8.82 -18.59 -0.24
N SER A 397 9.99 -17.97 -0.19
CA SER A 397 10.88 -18.05 0.96
C SER A 397 11.50 -16.71 1.29
N ARG A 398 11.76 -16.46 2.57
CA ARG A 398 12.43 -15.27 3.06
C ARG A 398 13.36 -15.64 4.22
N LEU A 399 14.62 -15.24 4.11
CA LEU A 399 15.59 -15.29 5.20
C LEU A 399 15.99 -13.87 5.55
N THR A 400 15.77 -13.46 6.79
CA THR A 400 16.20 -12.15 7.29
C THR A 400 17.12 -12.36 8.49
N SER A 401 18.32 -11.81 8.42
CA SER A 401 19.25 -11.76 9.55
C SER A 401 19.50 -10.30 9.93
N ARG A 402 19.41 -10.00 11.22
CA ARG A 402 19.64 -8.68 11.77
C ARG A 402 20.57 -8.77 12.98
N TYR A 403 21.73 -8.15 12.85
CA TYR A 403 22.67 -7.92 13.93
C TYR A 403 22.52 -6.47 14.43
N ARG A 404 22.52 -6.30 15.75
CA ARG A 404 22.60 -4.99 16.42
C ARG A 404 23.61 -5.09 17.55
N SER A 405 24.56 -4.17 17.61
CA SER A 405 25.58 -4.15 18.68
C SER A 405 25.01 -3.93 20.08
N TYR A 406 23.75 -3.60 20.21
CA TYR A 406 23.06 -3.19 21.43
C TYR A 406 21.80 -4.01 21.76
N GLU A 407 21.50 -5.03 21.00
CA GLU A 407 20.39 -5.96 21.18
C GLU A 407 20.80 -7.36 20.71
N ASP A 408 20.05 -8.37 21.11
CA ASP A 408 20.22 -9.72 20.60
C ASP A 408 20.07 -9.78 19.07
N SER A 409 20.92 -10.56 18.44
CA SER A 409 20.82 -10.85 17.03
C SER A 409 19.53 -11.61 16.74
N ARG A 410 18.93 -11.34 15.60
CA ARG A 410 17.69 -11.98 15.17
C ARG A 410 17.83 -12.55 13.77
N THR A 411 17.45 -13.81 13.61
CA THR A 411 17.37 -14.48 12.31
C THR A 411 15.97 -15.09 12.16
N ASP A 412 15.28 -14.74 11.10
CA ASP A 412 13.95 -15.23 10.73
C ASP A 412 14.04 -15.99 9.40
N LEU A 413 13.54 -17.22 9.37
CA LEU A 413 13.34 -18.01 8.15
C LEU A 413 11.85 -18.24 7.96
N ARG A 414 11.34 -17.88 6.79
CA ARG A 414 9.94 -18.11 6.40
C ARG A 414 9.88 -18.91 5.11
N ALA A 415 8.98 -19.87 5.04
CA ALA A 415 8.64 -20.61 3.84
C ALA A 415 7.12 -20.68 3.70
N ASP A 416 6.62 -20.29 2.54
CA ASP A 416 5.21 -20.33 2.16
C ASP A 416 5.03 -21.29 0.96
N VAL A 417 4.00 -22.11 1.00
CA VAL A 417 3.56 -22.95 -0.12
C VAL A 417 2.11 -22.59 -0.40
N THR A 418 1.81 -22.22 -1.63
CA THR A 418 0.44 -21.92 -2.06
C THR A 418 0.06 -22.84 -3.22
N TRP A 419 -1.07 -23.52 -3.06
CA TRP A 419 -1.72 -24.29 -4.10
C TRP A 419 -3.04 -23.63 -4.49
N THR A 420 -3.29 -23.50 -5.79
CA THR A 420 -4.52 -22.89 -6.32
C THR A 420 -5.05 -23.74 -7.47
N GLU A 421 -6.31 -24.11 -7.42
CA GLU A 421 -7.02 -24.81 -8.48
C GLU A 421 -8.48 -24.39 -8.51
N ASP A 422 -8.96 -23.90 -9.66
CA ASP A 422 -10.31 -23.39 -9.88
C ASP A 422 -10.74 -22.38 -8.80
N VAL A 423 -11.68 -22.80 -7.94
CA VAL A 423 -12.24 -22.01 -6.85
C VAL A 423 -11.50 -22.20 -5.52
N TRP A 424 -10.54 -23.14 -5.45
CA TRP A 424 -9.86 -23.48 -4.21
C TRP A 424 -8.46 -22.87 -4.14
N THR A 425 -8.08 -22.44 -2.95
CA THR A 425 -6.70 -22.03 -2.65
C THR A 425 -6.33 -22.57 -1.28
N VAL A 426 -5.17 -23.21 -1.18
CA VAL A 426 -4.60 -23.66 0.09
C VAL A 426 -3.22 -23.04 0.25
N LYS A 427 -2.97 -22.43 1.41
CA LYS A 427 -1.67 -21.84 1.75
C LYS A 427 -1.16 -22.37 3.07
N GLY A 428 0.04 -22.91 3.06
CA GLY A 428 0.81 -23.30 4.25
C GLY A 428 1.97 -22.35 4.48
N ARG A 429 2.24 -21.98 5.74
CA ARG A 429 3.44 -21.23 6.14
C ARG A 429 4.17 -21.94 7.27
N LEU A 430 5.48 -21.95 7.18
CA LEU A 430 6.39 -22.26 8.26
C LEU A 430 7.31 -21.06 8.50
N ASN A 431 7.37 -20.61 9.73
CA ASN A 431 8.25 -19.52 10.14
C ASN A 431 9.08 -19.96 11.35
N GLY A 432 10.39 -20.00 11.20
CA GLY A 432 11.36 -20.24 12.25
C GLY A 432 12.07 -18.95 12.64
N LEU A 433 12.35 -18.75 13.90
CA LEU A 433 12.97 -17.56 14.44
C LEU A 433 14.00 -17.96 15.48
N TYR A 434 15.16 -17.26 15.48
CA TYR A 434 16.12 -17.27 16.57
C TYR A 434 16.41 -15.85 17.03
N SER A 435 16.14 -15.54 18.32
CA SER A 435 16.43 -14.24 18.93
C SER A 435 16.46 -14.42 20.46
N GLY A 436 17.64 -14.71 21.02
CA GLY A 436 17.77 -15.10 22.42
C GLY A 436 17.08 -16.42 22.79
N GLY A 437 16.53 -17.13 21.82
CA GLY A 437 15.81 -18.39 21.94
C GLY A 437 15.13 -18.76 20.62
N PHE A 438 14.80 -20.03 20.45
CA PHE A 438 14.13 -20.52 19.26
C PHE A 438 12.61 -20.28 19.35
N GLY A 439 12.02 -19.76 18.28
CA GLY A 439 10.59 -19.58 18.12
C GLY A 439 10.10 -20.15 16.79
N ALA A 440 8.87 -20.60 16.76
CA ALA A 440 8.24 -21.10 15.54
C ALA A 440 6.78 -20.67 15.45
N LEU A 441 6.32 -20.46 14.21
CA LEU A 441 4.93 -20.27 13.86
C LEU A 441 4.62 -21.06 12.59
N THR A 442 3.50 -21.73 12.58
CA THR A 442 2.99 -22.39 11.37
C THR A 442 1.51 -22.11 11.21
N TYR A 443 1.03 -21.99 9.98
CA TYR A 443 -0.39 -21.98 9.71
C TYR A 443 -0.77 -22.75 8.43
N LEU A 444 -2.01 -23.20 8.43
CA LEU A 444 -2.70 -23.69 7.24
C LEU A 444 -3.92 -22.81 6.99
N GLU A 445 -4.07 -22.31 5.77
CA GLU A 445 -5.19 -21.49 5.33
C GLU A 445 -5.84 -22.12 4.10
N GLY A 446 -7.15 -22.34 4.15
CA GLY A 446 -7.96 -22.81 3.04
C GLY A 446 -8.94 -21.75 2.60
N GLY A 447 -9.06 -21.53 1.30
CA GLY A 447 -9.98 -20.58 0.68
C GLY A 447 -10.83 -21.24 -0.40
N TRP A 448 -12.09 -20.83 -0.45
CA TRP A 448 -13.06 -21.24 -1.44
C TRP A 448 -13.73 -20.01 -2.04
N LYS A 449 -13.69 -19.86 -3.38
CA LYS A 449 -14.12 -18.66 -4.10
C LYS A 449 -15.12 -19.02 -5.21
N PRO A 450 -16.33 -19.49 -4.89
CA PRO A 450 -17.35 -19.75 -5.90
C PRO A 450 -17.89 -18.44 -6.49
N PRO A 451 -18.62 -18.52 -7.63
CA PRO A 451 -19.40 -17.39 -8.10
C PRO A 451 -20.35 -16.87 -7.01
N GLY A 452 -20.26 -15.57 -6.69
CA GLY A 452 -21.17 -14.90 -5.74
C GLY A 452 -20.67 -14.70 -4.33
N GLY A 453 -19.61 -15.43 -3.91
CA GLY A 453 -19.07 -15.28 -2.56
C GLY A 453 -17.66 -15.83 -2.43
N PHE A 454 -17.16 -15.84 -1.22
CA PHE A 454 -15.92 -16.52 -0.86
C PHE A 454 -15.90 -16.85 0.63
N GLY A 455 -15.12 -17.84 1.00
CA GLY A 455 -14.85 -18.20 2.38
C GLY A 455 -13.39 -18.58 2.58
N TRP A 456 -12.84 -18.27 3.75
CA TRP A 456 -11.49 -18.58 4.16
C TRP A 456 -11.49 -19.07 5.60
N LEU A 457 -10.69 -20.10 5.85
CA LEU A 457 -10.42 -20.61 7.19
C LEU A 457 -8.90 -20.66 7.38
N ARG A 458 -8.41 -20.26 8.56
CA ARG A 458 -7.00 -20.40 8.94
C ARG A 458 -6.89 -20.94 10.35
N LEU A 459 -5.96 -21.86 10.54
CA LEU A 459 -5.49 -22.31 11.83
C LEU A 459 -4.00 -22.01 11.94
N THR A 460 -3.60 -21.31 13.01
CA THR A 460 -2.21 -20.93 13.28
C THR A 460 -1.78 -21.54 14.60
N LEU A 461 -0.61 -22.17 14.63
CA LEU A 461 0.04 -22.67 15.84
C LEU A 461 1.35 -21.90 16.04
N PHE A 462 1.68 -21.55 17.27
CA PHE A 462 2.91 -20.81 17.55
C PHE A 462 3.49 -21.14 18.92
N SER A 463 4.83 -21.07 18.99
CA SER A 463 5.61 -21.11 20.23
C SER A 463 6.80 -20.16 20.07
N ILE A 464 6.76 -19.01 20.73
CA ILE A 464 7.69 -17.90 20.54
C ILE A 464 8.12 -17.40 21.93
N PRO A 465 9.43 -17.31 22.22
CA PRO A 465 9.93 -17.19 23.59
C PRO A 465 9.52 -15.89 24.29
N SER A 466 9.39 -14.78 23.57
CA SER A 466 9.14 -13.48 24.21
C SER A 466 8.38 -12.50 23.31
N TRP A 467 7.90 -11.39 23.89
CA TRP A 467 7.32 -10.29 23.14
C TRP A 467 8.32 -9.62 22.19
N GLN A 468 9.60 -9.54 22.56
CA GLN A 468 10.65 -8.96 21.73
C GLN A 468 10.89 -9.80 20.47
N ALA A 469 10.75 -11.11 20.59
CA ALA A 469 10.89 -12.06 19.49
C ALA A 469 9.62 -12.26 18.65
N ARG A 470 8.53 -11.54 18.94
CA ARG A 470 7.22 -11.75 18.28
C ARG A 470 7.30 -11.84 16.76
N ILE A 471 6.46 -12.69 16.20
CA ILE A 471 6.26 -12.85 14.75
C ILE A 471 4.95 -12.17 14.37
N TYR A 472 4.97 -11.41 13.30
CA TYR A 472 3.79 -10.84 12.68
C TYR A 472 3.38 -11.71 11.49
N ALA A 473 2.08 -11.99 11.37
CA ALA A 473 1.55 -12.68 10.20
C ALA A 473 0.28 -11.99 9.72
N TYR A 474 0.26 -11.62 8.44
CA TYR A 474 -0.92 -11.03 7.81
C TYR A 474 -2.09 -12.01 7.82
N GLU A 475 -3.26 -11.57 8.22
CA GLU A 475 -4.52 -12.29 8.13
C GLU A 475 -5.49 -11.56 7.22
N ARG A 476 -6.24 -12.33 6.43
CA ARG A 476 -7.25 -11.78 5.52
C ARG A 476 -8.33 -11.03 6.30
N ASP A 477 -8.76 -9.89 5.75
CA ASP A 477 -9.78 -9.04 6.35
C ASP A 477 -10.62 -8.35 5.26
N ALA A 478 -11.68 -7.66 5.65
CA ALA A 478 -12.54 -6.89 4.75
C ALA A 478 -11.76 -5.70 4.11
N PRO A 479 -12.14 -5.26 2.90
CA PRO A 479 -11.48 -4.15 2.21
C PRO A 479 -11.26 -2.92 3.07
N GLY A 480 -10.05 -2.36 3.00
CA GLY A 480 -9.66 -1.23 3.83
C GLY A 480 -9.48 -1.59 5.31
N ASN A 481 -9.39 -2.88 5.65
CA ASN A 481 -8.90 -3.40 6.92
C ASN A 481 -7.61 -4.16 6.68
N PHE A 482 -6.67 -3.95 7.58
CA PHE A 482 -5.40 -4.64 7.55
C PHE A 482 -5.12 -5.25 8.92
N THR A 483 -5.14 -6.58 9.00
CA THR A 483 -4.97 -7.28 10.26
C THR A 483 -3.67 -8.04 10.26
N ILE A 484 -2.74 -7.62 11.12
CA ILE A 484 -1.43 -8.26 11.33
C ILE A 484 -1.26 -8.53 12.82
N PRO A 485 -1.81 -9.64 13.34
CA PRO A 485 -1.61 -10.00 14.73
C PRO A 485 -0.14 -10.27 15.05
N ALA A 486 0.25 -9.87 16.26
CA ALA A 486 1.54 -10.19 16.84
C ALA A 486 1.43 -11.50 17.63
N TYR A 487 2.17 -12.52 17.21
CA TYR A 487 2.23 -13.82 17.86
C TYR A 487 3.44 -13.89 18.78
N TYR A 488 3.23 -14.26 20.05
CA TYR A 488 4.25 -14.47 21.09
C TYR A 488 3.69 -15.38 22.18
N GLY A 489 4.56 -16.04 22.93
CA GLY A 489 4.17 -17.12 23.86
C GLY A 489 3.84 -18.39 23.09
N THR A 490 3.18 -19.33 23.74
CA THR A 490 2.72 -20.59 23.14
C THR A 490 1.20 -20.60 23.05
N GLY A 491 0.67 -20.98 21.89
CA GLY A 491 -0.77 -20.98 21.69
C GLY A 491 -1.22 -21.32 20.28
N PHE A 492 -2.50 -21.05 20.01
CA PHE A 492 -3.08 -21.17 18.68
C PHE A 492 -4.04 -20.02 18.37
N SER A 493 -4.28 -19.80 17.08
CA SER A 493 -5.31 -18.88 16.59
C SER A 493 -6.11 -19.55 15.49
N ALA A 494 -7.42 -19.31 15.49
CA ALA A 494 -8.31 -19.71 14.41
C ALA A 494 -9.00 -18.47 13.83
N MET A 495 -9.17 -18.41 12.51
CA MET A 495 -9.82 -17.31 11.80
C MET A 495 -10.74 -17.88 10.73
N ALA A 496 -11.95 -17.34 10.64
CA ALA A 496 -12.90 -17.54 9.56
C ALA A 496 -13.24 -16.18 8.95
N TYR A 497 -13.23 -16.09 7.63
CA TYR A 497 -13.52 -14.87 6.89
C TYR A 497 -14.33 -15.20 5.64
N GLY A 498 -15.38 -14.45 5.39
CA GLY A 498 -16.20 -14.64 4.20
C GLY A 498 -16.85 -13.35 3.73
N GLY A 499 -17.28 -13.36 2.48
CA GLY A 499 -17.95 -12.23 1.88
C GLY A 499 -18.90 -12.61 0.77
N TRP A 500 -19.93 -11.78 0.61
CA TRP A 500 -20.97 -11.93 -0.38
C TRP A 500 -21.20 -10.61 -1.11
N LYS A 501 -21.58 -10.70 -2.38
CA LYS A 501 -21.88 -9.57 -3.24
C LYS A 501 -23.25 -9.74 -3.86
N PHE A 502 -24.06 -8.72 -3.76
CA PHE A 502 -25.39 -8.69 -4.36
C PHE A 502 -25.72 -7.28 -4.88
N ARG A 503 -26.74 -7.17 -5.69
CA ARG A 503 -27.21 -5.91 -6.24
C ARG A 503 -28.66 -5.67 -5.82
N ILE A 504 -28.91 -4.49 -5.27
CA ILE A 504 -30.26 -4.01 -4.98
C ILE A 504 -30.52 -2.82 -5.90
N ARG A 505 -31.33 -3.00 -6.93
CA ARG A 505 -31.58 -1.98 -7.97
C ARG A 505 -30.26 -1.49 -8.58
N LYS A 506 -29.92 -0.20 -8.41
CA LYS A 506 -28.70 0.44 -8.92
C LYS A 506 -27.53 0.40 -7.93
N VAL A 507 -27.75 -0.12 -6.72
CA VAL A 507 -26.74 -0.16 -5.65
C VAL A 507 -26.08 -1.53 -5.63
N ARG A 508 -24.76 -1.57 -5.69
CA ARG A 508 -23.94 -2.76 -5.46
C ARG A 508 -23.65 -2.85 -3.97
N VAL A 509 -24.02 -3.95 -3.34
CA VAL A 509 -23.82 -4.19 -1.90
C VAL A 509 -22.84 -5.36 -1.73
N LYS A 510 -21.86 -5.17 -0.88
CA LYS A 510 -20.90 -6.21 -0.48
C LYS A 510 -20.92 -6.33 1.04
N LEU A 511 -21.05 -7.55 1.51
CA LEU A 511 -21.07 -7.91 2.91
C LEU A 511 -19.82 -8.73 3.24
N TYR A 512 -19.19 -8.41 4.35
CA TYR A 512 -18.02 -9.13 4.86
C TYR A 512 -18.19 -9.47 6.32
N LEU A 513 -17.81 -10.69 6.69
CA LEU A 513 -17.84 -11.17 8.06
C LEU A 513 -16.52 -11.86 8.38
N ARG A 514 -15.89 -11.49 9.50
CA ARG A 514 -14.67 -12.11 9.99
C ARG A 514 -14.80 -12.44 11.46
N GLY A 515 -14.62 -13.72 11.80
CA GLY A 515 -14.47 -14.20 13.16
C GLY A 515 -13.02 -14.61 13.41
N SER A 516 -12.52 -14.37 14.61
CA SER A 516 -11.19 -14.84 15.02
C SER A 516 -11.18 -15.21 16.49
N TYR A 517 -10.34 -16.18 16.84
CA TYR A 517 -10.09 -16.59 18.21
C TYR A 517 -8.61 -16.81 18.40
N LEU A 518 -8.01 -16.19 19.42
CA LEU A 518 -6.62 -16.32 19.79
C LEU A 518 -6.54 -16.82 21.23
N TRP A 519 -5.91 -17.98 21.42
CA TRP A 519 -5.60 -18.51 22.73
C TRP A 519 -4.07 -18.54 22.94
N ARG A 520 -3.65 -18.16 24.14
CA ARG A 520 -2.25 -18.26 24.61
C ARG A 520 -2.23 -18.93 25.96
N LYS A 521 -1.22 -19.78 26.18
CA LYS A 521 -0.98 -20.35 27.50
C LYS A 521 -0.90 -19.22 28.54
N GLU A 522 -1.53 -19.41 29.69
CA GLU A 522 -1.55 -18.47 30.82
C GLU A 522 -2.29 -17.13 30.55
N LYS A 523 -3.06 -17.02 29.46
CA LYS A 523 -3.86 -15.85 29.18
C LYS A 523 -5.28 -16.24 28.77
N PRO A 524 -6.29 -15.42 29.12
CA PRO A 524 -7.64 -15.68 28.65
C PRO A 524 -7.70 -15.61 27.12
N GLY A 525 -8.54 -16.46 26.53
CA GLY A 525 -8.80 -16.46 25.10
C GLY A 525 -9.41 -15.14 24.65
N GLN A 526 -9.03 -14.69 23.46
CA GLN A 526 -9.49 -13.44 22.86
C GLN A 526 -10.30 -13.75 21.61
N ALA A 527 -11.59 -13.46 21.64
CA ALA A 527 -12.47 -13.55 20.48
C ALA A 527 -12.55 -12.19 19.78
N GLY A 528 -12.58 -12.22 18.46
CA GLY A 528 -12.80 -11.06 17.61
C GLY A 528 -13.90 -11.32 16.61
N LEU A 529 -14.80 -10.35 16.41
CA LEU A 529 -15.81 -10.36 15.37
C LEU A 529 -15.76 -9.02 14.63
N LYS A 530 -15.75 -9.08 13.31
CA LYS A 530 -15.79 -7.90 12.45
C LYS A 530 -16.86 -8.11 11.38
N PHE A 531 -17.64 -7.09 11.18
CA PHE A 531 -18.64 -6.97 10.15
C PHE A 531 -18.35 -5.74 9.30
N GLN A 532 -18.49 -5.85 7.98
CA GLN A 532 -18.40 -4.69 7.10
C GLN A 532 -19.42 -4.79 5.97
N LEU A 533 -20.12 -3.69 5.75
CA LEU A 533 -21.03 -3.49 4.63
C LEU A 533 -20.45 -2.37 3.74
N VAL A 534 -20.41 -2.61 2.44
CA VAL A 534 -20.03 -1.61 1.44
C VAL A 534 -21.17 -1.46 0.45
N ALA A 535 -21.61 -0.24 0.21
CA ALA A 535 -22.66 0.09 -0.74
C ALA A 535 -22.14 1.15 -1.72
N ASP A 536 -22.17 0.83 -3.02
CA ASP A 536 -21.67 1.68 -4.11
C ASP A 536 -22.79 1.94 -5.14
N ARG A 537 -22.97 3.21 -5.54
CA ARG A 537 -23.93 3.65 -6.56
C ARG A 537 -23.25 4.50 -7.62
#